data_eda5f5192ce975f4618e906c23c51e02
#
_entry.id   eda5f5192ce975f4618e906c23c51e02
#
_cell.length_a   1.000
_cell.length_b   1.000
_cell.length_c   1.000
_cell.angle_alpha   90.00
_cell.angle_beta   90.00
_cell.angle_gamma   90.00
#
_symmetry.space_group_name_H-M   'P 1'
#
loop_
_entity.id
_entity.type
_entity.pdbx_description
1 polymer ?
#
loop_
_entity_poly.entity_id
_entity_poly.type
_entity_poly.pdbx_seq_one_letter_code
_entity_poly.pdbx_strand_id
1 'polypeptide(L)'
;MAFEGLSSKLQAITNKLRGKTRITESDLKEMLREVKLALLEADVNYMIVKEFIGTIQEKALGQDVLKSLTPGQQVVKIVKDELIELLGGTESKINFTPNPPTIIMLVGLQGSGKTTTAGKLANILRKQGKKPLLVACDVYRPAAIKQLQVVGAQLNIPVFANENSKDVVHIAKQALNVAISKLNDVIILDTAGRLHIDQELMTELKNVKSNVKPHEILLVVDS
;
A
#
# COMPACT_ATOMS: atom_id res chain seq x y z
N MET A 1 13.30 5.15 -13.34
CA MET A 1 12.22 4.56 -12.49
C MET A 1 11.24 5.66 -12.06
N ALA A 2 9.95 5.37 -11.89
CA ALA A 2 8.91 6.42 -11.68
C ALA A 2 9.14 7.29 -10.42
N PHE A 3 9.71 6.71 -9.36
CA PHE A 3 9.98 7.44 -8.11
C PHE A 3 11.18 8.38 -8.16
N GLU A 4 12.17 8.15 -9.02
CA GLU A 4 13.32 9.06 -9.18
C GLU A 4 12.87 10.43 -9.71
N GLY A 5 11.89 10.46 -10.60
CA GLY A 5 11.32 11.70 -11.13
C GLY A 5 10.62 12.56 -10.07
N LEU A 6 9.78 11.95 -9.21
CA LEU A 6 9.10 12.66 -8.14
C LEU A 6 10.07 13.10 -7.04
N SER A 7 10.95 12.20 -6.59
CA SER A 7 11.94 12.49 -5.55
C SER A 7 12.88 13.63 -5.96
N SER A 8 13.43 13.61 -7.19
CA SER A 8 14.30 14.67 -7.69
C SER A 8 13.57 16.01 -7.83
N LYS A 9 12.30 16.02 -8.28
CA LYS A 9 11.48 17.23 -8.36
C LYS A 9 11.23 17.82 -6.97
N LEU A 10 10.79 17.00 -6.01
CA LEU A 10 10.56 17.45 -4.64
C LEU A 10 11.85 17.96 -4.00
N GLN A 11 12.98 17.29 -4.25
CA GLN A 11 14.29 17.74 -3.75
C GLN A 11 14.72 19.08 -4.38
N ALA A 12 14.51 19.28 -5.67
CA ALA A 12 14.79 20.55 -6.34
C ALA A 12 13.94 21.69 -5.79
N ILE A 13 12.64 21.45 -5.55
CA ILE A 13 11.71 22.42 -4.96
C ILE A 13 12.15 22.79 -3.53
N THR A 14 12.48 21.80 -2.70
CA THR A 14 12.90 22.05 -1.32
C THR A 14 14.25 22.74 -1.23
N ASN A 15 15.18 22.45 -2.15
CA ASN A 15 16.49 23.12 -2.21
C ASN A 15 16.36 24.62 -2.54
N LYS A 16 15.38 25.05 -3.34
CA LYS A 16 15.11 26.48 -3.60
C LYS A 16 14.78 27.27 -2.32
N LEU A 17 14.20 26.62 -1.31
CA LEU A 17 13.81 27.23 -0.04
C LEU A 17 14.90 27.14 1.03
N ARG A 18 15.76 26.15 1.00
CA ARG A 18 16.75 25.87 2.05
C ARG A 18 17.70 27.04 2.33
N GLY A 19 17.97 27.88 1.33
CA GLY A 19 18.85 29.06 1.46
C GLY A 19 18.15 30.37 1.77
N LYS A 20 16.80 30.40 1.81
CA LYS A 20 16.06 31.64 2.04
C LYS A 20 15.96 31.95 3.54
N THR A 21 16.47 33.10 3.94
CA THR A 21 16.36 33.63 5.31
C THR A 21 14.99 34.28 5.60
N ARG A 22 14.24 34.58 4.55
CA ARG A 22 12.85 35.06 4.63
C ARG A 22 12.01 34.35 3.56
N ILE A 23 10.82 33.91 3.91
CA ILE A 23 9.83 33.38 2.99
C ILE A 23 8.60 34.26 3.04
N THR A 24 8.16 34.72 1.87
CA THR A 24 6.89 35.42 1.72
C THR A 24 5.76 34.44 1.47
N GLU A 25 4.52 34.88 1.68
CA GLU A 25 3.35 34.08 1.30
C GLU A 25 3.34 33.74 -0.21
N SER A 26 3.89 34.63 -1.05
CA SER A 26 4.02 34.39 -2.49
C SER A 26 4.99 33.22 -2.78
N ASP A 27 6.16 33.23 -2.11
CA ASP A 27 7.15 32.16 -2.24
C ASP A 27 6.54 30.78 -1.83
N LEU A 28 5.77 30.79 -0.74
CA LEU A 28 5.10 29.58 -0.26
C LEU A 28 4.05 29.08 -1.26
N LYS A 29 3.21 29.99 -1.79
CA LYS A 29 2.19 29.64 -2.79
C LYS A 29 2.82 29.07 -4.08
N GLU A 30 3.92 29.67 -4.54
CA GLU A 30 4.64 29.18 -5.72
C GLU A 30 5.20 27.77 -5.49
N MET A 31 5.85 27.55 -4.36
CA MET A 31 6.39 26.25 -3.97
C MET A 31 5.29 25.19 -3.87
N LEU A 32 4.18 25.49 -3.19
CA LEU A 32 3.05 24.58 -3.06
C LEU A 32 2.41 24.23 -4.42
N ARG A 33 2.41 25.19 -5.35
CA ARG A 33 1.98 24.94 -6.74
C ARG A 33 2.93 23.96 -7.44
N GLU A 34 4.24 24.12 -7.31
CA GLU A 34 5.22 23.19 -7.89
C GLU A 34 5.08 21.78 -7.28
N VAL A 35 4.93 21.68 -5.96
CA VAL A 35 4.69 20.39 -5.27
C VAL A 35 3.40 19.73 -5.76
N LYS A 36 2.31 20.52 -5.86
CA LYS A 36 1.03 20.02 -6.40
C LYS A 36 1.20 19.44 -7.81
N LEU A 37 1.88 20.15 -8.69
CA LEU A 37 2.11 19.69 -10.06
C LEU A 37 2.96 18.42 -10.08
N ALA A 38 4.03 18.34 -9.29
CA ALA A 38 4.89 17.16 -9.21
C ALA A 38 4.12 15.91 -8.74
N LEU A 39 3.20 16.06 -7.77
CA LEU A 39 2.37 14.95 -7.30
C LEU A 39 1.34 14.52 -8.34
N LEU A 40 0.70 15.48 -9.04
CA LEU A 40 -0.27 15.16 -10.10
C LEU A 40 0.41 14.48 -11.31
N GLU A 41 1.61 14.90 -11.68
CA GLU A 41 2.42 14.26 -12.72
C GLU A 41 2.86 12.83 -12.34
N ALA A 42 2.92 12.55 -11.04
CA ALA A 42 3.17 11.21 -10.50
C ALA A 42 1.88 10.39 -10.29
N ASP A 43 0.78 10.77 -10.94
CA ASP A 43 -0.53 10.10 -10.87
C ASP A 43 -1.15 10.00 -9.46
N VAL A 44 -0.75 10.88 -8.53
CA VAL A 44 -1.38 10.94 -7.21
C VAL A 44 -2.80 11.47 -7.34
N ASN A 45 -3.74 10.85 -6.65
CA ASN A 45 -5.15 11.23 -6.68
C ASN A 45 -5.36 12.71 -6.32
N TYR A 46 -6.12 13.44 -7.14
CA TYR A 46 -6.34 14.88 -7.00
C TYR A 46 -6.89 15.29 -5.62
N MET A 47 -7.81 14.51 -5.04
CA MET A 47 -8.39 14.83 -3.73
C MET A 47 -7.34 14.73 -2.62
N ILE A 48 -6.48 13.70 -2.69
CA ILE A 48 -5.36 13.54 -1.76
C ILE A 48 -4.36 14.68 -1.91
N VAL A 49 -4.00 15.05 -3.14
CA VAL A 49 -3.10 16.19 -3.40
C VAL A 49 -3.69 17.49 -2.87
N LYS A 50 -5.00 17.72 -3.06
CA LYS A 50 -5.68 18.93 -2.58
C LYS A 50 -5.65 19.03 -1.05
N GLU A 51 -5.95 17.95 -0.36
CA GLU A 51 -5.93 17.88 1.11
C GLU A 51 -4.52 18.09 1.64
N PHE A 52 -3.54 17.37 1.10
CA PHE A 52 -2.12 17.49 1.45
C PHE A 52 -1.60 18.92 1.32
N ILE A 53 -1.86 19.59 0.17
CA ILE A 53 -1.45 20.97 -0.06
C ILE A 53 -2.15 21.92 0.91
N GLY A 54 -3.44 21.72 1.21
CA GLY A 54 -4.20 22.50 2.18
C GLY A 54 -3.59 22.44 3.57
N THR A 55 -3.29 21.24 4.05
CA THR A 55 -2.69 21.02 5.37
C THR A 55 -1.31 21.66 5.49
N ILE A 56 -0.46 21.51 4.45
CA ILE A 56 0.85 22.18 4.45
C ILE A 56 0.69 23.70 4.46
N GLN A 57 -0.23 24.25 3.68
CA GLN A 57 -0.46 25.68 3.62
C GLN A 57 -0.88 26.23 4.99
N GLU A 58 -1.80 25.60 5.68
CA GLU A 58 -2.24 25.99 7.01
C GLU A 58 -1.09 25.96 8.02
N LYS A 59 -0.32 24.88 8.07
CA LYS A 59 0.82 24.72 8.97
C LYS A 59 1.95 25.70 8.65
N ALA A 60 2.23 25.96 7.38
CA ALA A 60 3.32 26.84 6.94
C ALA A 60 3.02 28.34 7.06
N LEU A 61 1.74 28.74 7.01
CA LEU A 61 1.32 30.12 7.23
C LEU A 61 1.28 30.52 8.72
N GLY A 62 1.52 29.56 9.63
CA GLY A 62 1.61 29.84 11.06
C GLY A 62 2.67 30.92 11.35
N GLN A 63 2.37 31.87 12.25
CA GLN A 63 3.25 32.97 12.57
C GLN A 63 4.62 32.55 13.07
N ASP A 64 4.69 31.37 13.73
CA ASP A 64 5.93 30.81 14.27
C ASP A 64 6.89 30.34 13.17
N VAL A 65 6.35 29.88 12.04
CA VAL A 65 7.14 29.43 10.89
C VAL A 65 7.72 30.62 10.13
N LEU A 66 6.89 31.62 9.81
CA LEU A 66 7.30 32.79 9.02
C LEU A 66 8.26 33.70 9.77
N LYS A 67 8.18 33.76 11.10
CA LYS A 67 9.04 34.57 11.97
C LYS A 67 10.29 33.83 12.45
N SER A 68 10.47 32.52 12.12
CA SER A 68 11.62 31.78 12.55
C SER A 68 12.92 32.23 11.88
N LEU A 69 14.07 31.93 12.50
CA LEU A 69 15.39 32.22 11.91
C LEU A 69 15.67 31.38 10.65
N THR A 70 14.96 30.28 10.45
CA THR A 70 15.12 29.36 9.32
C THR A 70 13.79 28.94 8.73
N PRO A 71 12.97 29.88 8.19
CA PRO A 71 11.62 29.55 7.72
C PRO A 71 11.62 28.55 6.56
N GLY A 72 12.62 28.61 5.67
CA GLY A 72 12.76 27.62 4.58
C GLY A 72 12.96 26.19 5.06
N GLN A 73 13.76 26.01 6.09
CA GLN A 73 13.98 24.67 6.67
C GLN A 73 12.73 24.17 7.39
N GLN A 74 11.97 25.04 8.04
CA GLN A 74 10.73 24.68 8.70
C GLN A 74 9.65 24.25 7.70
N VAL A 75 9.50 24.97 6.59
CA VAL A 75 8.56 24.55 5.52
C VAL A 75 8.95 23.20 4.94
N VAL A 76 10.24 22.96 4.67
CA VAL A 76 10.73 21.66 4.21
C VAL A 76 10.42 20.55 5.22
N LYS A 77 10.60 20.83 6.51
CA LYS A 77 10.24 19.88 7.58
C LYS A 77 8.74 19.59 7.58
N ILE A 78 7.89 20.59 7.49
CA ILE A 78 6.43 20.41 7.42
C ILE A 78 6.06 19.52 6.24
N VAL A 79 6.57 19.77 5.05
CA VAL A 79 6.32 18.92 3.87
C VAL A 79 6.74 17.48 4.09
N LYS A 80 7.91 17.27 4.70
CA LYS A 80 8.42 15.93 5.03
C LYS A 80 7.52 15.24 6.05
N ASP A 81 7.14 15.93 7.11
CA ASP A 81 6.33 15.36 8.19
C ASP A 81 4.93 15.00 7.68
N GLU A 82 4.33 15.84 6.82
CA GLU A 82 3.05 15.53 6.18
C GLU A 82 3.13 14.35 5.20
N LEU A 83 4.24 14.20 4.47
CA LEU A 83 4.44 13.01 3.63
C LEU A 83 4.55 11.73 4.46
N ILE A 84 5.24 11.79 5.60
CA ILE A 84 5.34 10.65 6.54
C ILE A 84 3.95 10.30 7.08
N GLU A 85 3.16 11.30 7.48
CA GLU A 85 1.81 11.10 7.98
C GLU A 85 0.88 10.52 6.92
N LEU A 86 0.94 11.03 5.69
CA LEU A 86 0.18 10.53 4.54
C LEU A 86 0.49 9.06 4.24
N LEU A 87 1.75 8.65 4.44
CA LEU A 87 2.20 7.26 4.24
C LEU A 87 1.97 6.34 5.46
N GLY A 88 1.29 6.83 6.51
CA GLY A 88 0.89 6.05 7.68
C GLY A 88 1.79 6.20 8.91
N GLY A 89 2.81 7.05 8.86
CA GLY A 89 3.63 7.45 10.03
C GLY A 89 4.59 6.37 10.51
N THR A 90 4.13 5.47 11.37
CA THR A 90 4.96 4.44 12.02
C THR A 90 4.68 3.04 11.49
N GLU A 91 5.61 2.11 11.73
CA GLU A 91 5.43 0.70 11.41
C GLU A 91 4.15 0.15 12.08
N SER A 92 3.28 -0.46 11.27
CA SER A 92 2.07 -1.12 11.74
C SER A 92 2.29 -2.63 11.82
N LYS A 93 1.91 -3.23 12.95
CA LYS A 93 1.92 -4.69 13.12
C LYS A 93 0.63 -5.31 12.61
N ILE A 94 0.72 -6.55 12.14
CA ILE A 94 -0.46 -7.32 11.76
C ILE A 94 -1.29 -7.61 13.00
N ASN A 95 -2.57 -7.24 12.95
CA ASN A 95 -3.53 -7.51 14.00
C ASN A 95 -4.17 -8.88 13.78
N PHE A 96 -3.91 -9.81 14.67
CA PHE A 96 -4.51 -11.14 14.62
C PHE A 96 -5.87 -11.12 15.34
N THR A 97 -6.88 -11.68 14.66
CA THR A 97 -8.19 -11.86 15.32
C THR A 97 -8.11 -12.88 16.45
N PRO A 98 -8.84 -12.66 17.56
CA PRO A 98 -8.96 -13.67 18.61
C PRO A 98 -9.68 -14.93 18.15
N ASN A 99 -10.49 -14.85 17.09
CA ASN A 99 -11.22 -15.98 16.50
C ASN A 99 -10.61 -16.35 15.14
N PRO A 100 -9.67 -17.30 15.08
CA PRO A 100 -9.04 -17.73 13.82
C PRO A 100 -10.05 -18.25 12.79
N PRO A 101 -9.73 -18.15 11.50
CA PRO A 101 -8.46 -17.64 10.93
C PRO A 101 -8.45 -16.11 10.73
N THR A 102 -7.28 -15.50 10.91
CA THR A 102 -7.04 -14.13 10.45
C THR A 102 -6.91 -14.11 8.92
N ILE A 103 -7.66 -13.25 8.26
CA ILE A 103 -7.65 -13.13 6.80
C ILE A 103 -6.84 -11.91 6.40
N ILE A 104 -5.77 -12.13 5.65
CA ILE A 104 -4.89 -11.10 5.10
C ILE A 104 -5.06 -11.08 3.59
N MET A 105 -5.35 -9.92 3.03
CA MET A 105 -5.52 -9.73 1.59
C MET A 105 -4.35 -8.92 1.04
N LEU A 106 -3.62 -9.46 0.06
CA LEU A 106 -2.55 -8.73 -0.61
C LEU A 106 -3.11 -8.03 -1.84
N VAL A 107 -2.83 -6.74 -1.97
CA VAL A 107 -3.22 -5.91 -3.12
C VAL A 107 -2.00 -5.19 -3.69
N GLY A 108 -2.05 -4.77 -4.96
CA GLY A 108 -0.95 -4.05 -5.61
C GLY A 108 -0.93 -4.28 -7.11
N LEU A 109 -0.10 -3.52 -7.82
CA LEU A 109 0.05 -3.62 -9.26
C LEU A 109 0.68 -4.97 -9.69
N GLN A 110 0.56 -5.29 -10.96
CA GLN A 110 1.26 -6.44 -11.54
C GLN A 110 2.77 -6.22 -11.44
N GLY A 111 3.49 -7.26 -11.05
CA GLY A 111 4.94 -7.19 -10.88
C GLY A 111 5.40 -6.66 -9.51
N SER A 112 4.52 -6.10 -8.68
CA SER A 112 4.88 -5.58 -7.34
C SER A 112 5.35 -6.65 -6.33
N GLY A 113 5.30 -7.92 -6.69
CA GLY A 113 5.82 -9.00 -5.83
C GLY A 113 4.81 -9.60 -4.85
N LYS A 114 3.48 -9.48 -5.08
CA LYS A 114 2.43 -10.03 -4.20
C LYS A 114 2.63 -11.52 -3.88
N THR A 115 2.78 -12.36 -4.89
CA THR A 115 2.98 -13.81 -4.71
C THR A 115 4.25 -14.13 -3.91
N THR A 116 5.33 -13.39 -4.18
CA THR A 116 6.58 -13.53 -3.41
C THR A 116 6.39 -13.07 -1.96
N THR A 117 5.68 -11.98 -1.75
CA THR A 117 5.34 -11.45 -0.42
C THR A 117 4.42 -12.41 0.33
N ALA A 118 3.43 -13.02 -0.36
CA ALA A 118 2.58 -14.05 0.22
C ALA A 118 3.41 -15.21 0.81
N GLY A 119 4.37 -15.72 0.02
CA GLY A 119 5.27 -16.79 0.48
C GLY A 119 6.17 -16.35 1.64
N LYS A 120 6.79 -15.17 1.54
CA LYS A 120 7.65 -14.64 2.62
C LYS A 120 6.88 -14.43 3.91
N LEU A 121 5.70 -13.80 3.84
CA LEU A 121 4.84 -13.56 4.98
C LEU A 121 4.37 -14.87 5.62
N ALA A 122 3.88 -15.80 4.81
CA ALA A 122 3.47 -17.11 5.30
C ALA A 122 4.61 -17.85 6.00
N ASN A 123 5.84 -17.79 5.47
CA ASN A 123 7.01 -18.41 6.11
C ASN A 123 7.38 -17.75 7.45
N ILE A 124 7.30 -16.41 7.53
CA ILE A 124 7.50 -15.68 8.79
C ILE A 124 6.47 -16.13 9.83
N LEU A 125 5.19 -16.15 9.46
CA LEU A 125 4.10 -16.56 10.34
C LEU A 125 4.23 -18.02 10.79
N ARG A 126 4.64 -18.92 9.89
CA ARG A 126 4.91 -20.31 10.23
C ARG A 126 6.05 -20.44 11.25
N LYS A 127 7.13 -19.66 11.09
CA LYS A 127 8.24 -19.62 12.06
C LYS A 127 7.79 -19.09 13.43
N GLN A 128 6.74 -18.29 13.49
CA GLN A 128 6.11 -17.80 14.72
C GLN A 128 5.09 -18.81 15.31
N GLY A 129 5.01 -20.04 14.77
CA GLY A 129 4.10 -21.08 15.24
C GLY A 129 2.68 -21.00 14.69
N LYS A 130 2.39 -20.09 13.74
CA LYS A 130 1.09 -20.02 13.07
C LYS A 130 0.98 -21.08 11.96
N LYS A 131 -0.26 -21.40 11.59
CA LYS A 131 -0.59 -22.35 10.51
C LYS A 131 -1.21 -21.58 9.33
N PRO A 132 -0.41 -20.95 8.45
CA PRO A 132 -0.92 -20.20 7.32
C PRO A 132 -1.45 -21.11 6.21
N LEU A 133 -2.50 -20.61 5.51
CA LEU A 133 -3.01 -21.12 4.25
C LEU A 133 -2.84 -20.05 3.18
N LEU A 134 -2.17 -20.37 2.08
CA LEU A 134 -2.10 -19.52 0.89
C LEU A 134 -3.31 -19.76 0.01
N VAL A 135 -3.88 -18.73 -0.59
CA VAL A 135 -5.06 -18.83 -1.45
C VAL A 135 -4.80 -18.13 -2.78
N ALA A 136 -4.91 -18.90 -3.87
CA ALA A 136 -4.73 -18.37 -5.23
C ALA A 136 -6.00 -17.65 -5.70
N CYS A 137 -5.96 -16.32 -5.64
CA CYS A 137 -7.03 -15.43 -6.09
C CYS A 137 -6.71 -14.71 -7.42
N ASP A 138 -5.53 -14.93 -8.03
CA ASP A 138 -5.21 -14.48 -9.39
C ASP A 138 -5.69 -15.54 -10.40
N VAL A 139 -6.99 -15.57 -10.63
CA VAL A 139 -7.66 -16.59 -11.46
C VAL A 139 -7.56 -16.33 -12.96
N TYR A 140 -7.10 -15.15 -13.34
CA TYR A 140 -6.96 -14.76 -14.75
C TYR A 140 -5.67 -15.26 -15.38
N ARG A 141 -4.70 -15.64 -14.56
CA ARG A 141 -3.38 -16.12 -14.99
C ARG A 141 -3.08 -17.51 -14.42
N PRO A 142 -3.28 -18.57 -15.22
CA PRO A 142 -3.01 -19.95 -14.76
C PRO A 142 -1.56 -20.15 -14.26
N ALA A 143 -0.62 -19.40 -14.83
CA ALA A 143 0.77 -19.44 -14.37
C ALA A 143 0.95 -18.86 -12.95
N ALA A 144 0.13 -17.91 -12.52
CA ALA A 144 0.19 -17.34 -11.16
C ALA A 144 -0.28 -18.37 -10.12
N ILE A 145 -1.33 -19.13 -10.42
CA ILE A 145 -1.79 -20.23 -9.55
C ILE A 145 -0.67 -21.26 -9.35
N LYS A 146 -0.05 -21.72 -10.44
CA LYS A 146 1.07 -22.66 -10.40
C LYS A 146 2.27 -22.09 -9.63
N GLN A 147 2.57 -20.79 -9.83
CA GLN A 147 3.64 -20.11 -9.11
C GLN A 147 3.40 -20.15 -7.60
N LEU A 148 2.19 -19.80 -7.15
CA LEU A 148 1.85 -19.85 -5.72
C LEU A 148 1.93 -21.28 -5.17
N GLN A 149 1.48 -22.29 -5.93
CA GLN A 149 1.59 -23.71 -5.56
C GLN A 149 3.06 -24.14 -5.38
N VAL A 150 3.95 -23.71 -6.30
CA VAL A 150 5.39 -23.99 -6.18
C VAL A 150 5.98 -23.32 -4.94
N VAL A 151 5.66 -22.05 -4.69
CA VAL A 151 6.09 -21.33 -3.50
C VAL A 151 5.61 -22.03 -2.22
N GLY A 152 4.34 -22.42 -2.18
CA GLY A 152 3.79 -23.18 -1.04
C GLY A 152 4.51 -24.51 -0.80
N ALA A 153 4.74 -25.28 -1.86
CA ALA A 153 5.45 -26.56 -1.78
C ALA A 153 6.89 -26.39 -1.25
N GLN A 154 7.64 -25.41 -1.77
CA GLN A 154 9.00 -25.11 -1.30
C GLN A 154 9.06 -24.73 0.18
N LEU A 155 8.03 -24.09 0.68
CA LEU A 155 7.94 -23.65 2.07
C LEU A 155 7.20 -24.64 2.99
N ASN A 156 6.70 -25.77 2.46
CA ASN A 156 5.81 -26.68 3.18
C ASN A 156 4.58 -25.96 3.79
N ILE A 157 3.96 -25.07 3.00
CA ILE A 157 2.76 -24.32 3.35
C ILE A 157 1.64 -24.74 2.41
N PRO A 158 0.45 -25.12 2.92
CA PRO A 158 -0.66 -25.51 2.07
C PRO A 158 -1.15 -24.34 1.21
N VAL A 159 -1.55 -24.67 -0.03
CA VAL A 159 -2.14 -23.74 -0.98
C VAL A 159 -3.53 -24.21 -1.33
N PHE A 160 -4.50 -23.34 -1.26
CA PHE A 160 -5.84 -23.54 -1.80
C PHE A 160 -5.96 -22.86 -3.15
N ALA A 161 -6.41 -23.61 -4.14
CA ALA A 161 -6.72 -23.10 -5.48
C ALA A 161 -7.98 -23.80 -6.01
N ASN A 162 -8.80 -23.07 -6.75
CA ASN A 162 -9.93 -23.65 -7.49
C ASN A 162 -9.84 -23.17 -8.95
N GLU A 163 -9.25 -24.01 -9.80
CA GLU A 163 -9.02 -23.73 -11.22
C GLU A 163 -10.31 -23.73 -12.06
N ASN A 164 -11.40 -24.28 -11.51
CA ASN A 164 -12.69 -24.36 -12.18
C ASN A 164 -13.58 -23.13 -11.98
N SER A 165 -13.16 -22.20 -11.13
CA SER A 165 -13.93 -20.98 -10.84
C SER A 165 -13.12 -19.72 -11.14
N LYS A 166 -13.79 -18.72 -11.71
CA LYS A 166 -13.26 -17.35 -11.84
C LYS A 166 -13.85 -16.39 -10.82
N ASP A 167 -14.75 -16.84 -9.97
CA ASP A 167 -15.32 -16.04 -8.90
C ASP A 167 -14.38 -16.04 -7.69
N VAL A 168 -13.64 -14.96 -7.54
CA VAL A 168 -12.64 -14.77 -6.46
C VAL A 168 -13.31 -14.75 -5.08
N VAL A 169 -14.53 -14.20 -4.97
CA VAL A 169 -15.29 -14.19 -3.71
C VAL A 169 -15.66 -15.62 -3.30
N HIS A 170 -16.11 -16.41 -4.25
CA HIS A 170 -16.44 -17.81 -4.02
C HIS A 170 -15.21 -18.61 -3.59
N ILE A 171 -14.08 -18.43 -4.28
CA ILE A 171 -12.80 -19.09 -3.95
C ILE A 171 -12.35 -18.73 -2.53
N ALA A 172 -12.40 -17.46 -2.17
CA ALA A 172 -12.00 -17.01 -0.84
C ALA A 172 -12.91 -17.56 0.27
N LYS A 173 -14.24 -17.66 0.02
CA LYS A 173 -15.18 -18.31 0.95
C LYS A 173 -14.94 -19.81 1.09
N GLN A 174 -14.65 -20.52 0.00
CA GLN A 174 -14.28 -21.93 0.06
C GLN A 174 -12.98 -22.13 0.85
N ALA A 175 -11.98 -21.27 0.60
CA ALA A 175 -10.71 -21.32 1.34
C ALA A 175 -10.91 -21.08 2.84
N LEU A 176 -11.84 -20.19 3.24
CA LEU A 176 -12.20 -19.96 4.64
C LEU A 176 -12.76 -21.26 5.28
N ASN A 177 -13.67 -21.94 4.61
CA ASN A 177 -14.21 -23.21 5.11
C ASN A 177 -13.12 -24.28 5.26
N VAL A 178 -12.20 -24.37 4.29
CA VAL A 178 -11.05 -25.28 4.35
C VAL A 178 -10.12 -24.92 5.50
N ALA A 179 -9.84 -23.62 5.71
CA ALA A 179 -8.99 -23.16 6.79
C ALA A 179 -9.57 -23.49 8.17
N ILE A 180 -10.87 -23.31 8.36
CA ILE A 180 -11.58 -23.66 9.60
C ILE A 180 -11.49 -25.18 9.83
N SER A 181 -11.77 -25.99 8.81
CA SER A 181 -11.75 -27.46 8.93
C SER A 181 -10.35 -28.02 9.20
N LYS A 182 -9.30 -27.36 8.70
CA LYS A 182 -7.90 -27.75 8.89
C LYS A 182 -7.20 -27.05 10.04
N LEU A 183 -7.93 -26.22 10.80
CA LEU A 183 -7.40 -25.45 11.92
C LEU A 183 -6.21 -24.56 11.50
N ASN A 184 -6.33 -23.90 10.36
CA ASN A 184 -5.38 -22.87 9.96
C ASN A 184 -5.65 -21.58 10.73
N ASP A 185 -4.59 -20.91 11.20
CA ASP A 185 -4.69 -19.68 11.99
C ASP A 185 -4.78 -18.43 11.11
N VAL A 186 -4.23 -18.50 9.90
CA VAL A 186 -4.11 -17.36 8.98
C VAL A 186 -4.41 -17.81 7.56
N ILE A 187 -5.14 -16.97 6.84
CA ILE A 187 -5.36 -17.07 5.39
C ILE A 187 -4.70 -15.89 4.72
N ILE A 188 -3.92 -16.13 3.67
CA ILE A 188 -3.31 -15.09 2.85
C ILE A 188 -3.88 -15.19 1.44
N LEU A 189 -4.67 -14.19 1.03
CA LEU A 189 -5.26 -14.08 -0.29
C LEU A 189 -4.26 -13.40 -1.23
N ASP A 190 -3.70 -14.14 -2.18
CA ASP A 190 -2.83 -13.61 -3.25
C ASP A 190 -3.71 -13.17 -4.42
N THR A 191 -4.05 -11.88 -4.48
CA THR A 191 -4.98 -11.35 -5.48
C THR A 191 -4.29 -10.99 -6.80
N ALA A 192 -5.10 -10.88 -7.85
CA ALA A 192 -4.63 -10.39 -9.14
C ALA A 192 -4.04 -8.97 -9.03
N GLY A 193 -3.11 -8.65 -9.93
CA GLY A 193 -2.63 -7.30 -10.16
C GLY A 193 -2.69 -6.99 -11.65
N ARG A 194 -2.99 -5.75 -11.99
CA ARG A 194 -2.93 -5.24 -13.36
C ARG A 194 -1.81 -4.21 -13.51
N LEU A 195 -1.41 -3.93 -14.75
CA LEU A 195 -0.34 -2.95 -15.04
C LEU A 195 -0.73 -1.52 -14.65
N HIS A 196 -2.02 -1.25 -14.61
CA HIS A 196 -2.62 0.03 -14.23
C HIS A 196 -3.87 -0.21 -13.39
N ILE A 197 -4.33 0.82 -12.71
CA ILE A 197 -5.57 0.78 -11.94
C ILE A 197 -6.74 0.73 -12.94
N ASP A 198 -7.49 -0.37 -12.93
CA ASP A 198 -8.71 -0.49 -13.73
C ASP A 198 -9.94 -0.72 -12.83
N GLN A 199 -11.09 -0.33 -13.37
CA GLN A 199 -12.35 -0.30 -12.64
C GLN A 199 -12.85 -1.71 -12.30
N GLU A 200 -12.58 -2.69 -13.17
CA GLU A 200 -13.01 -4.09 -12.96
C GLU A 200 -12.28 -4.71 -11.81
N LEU A 201 -10.93 -4.59 -11.78
CA LEU A 201 -10.12 -5.07 -10.67
C LEU A 201 -10.51 -4.39 -9.36
N MET A 202 -10.70 -3.07 -9.37
CA MET A 202 -11.10 -2.34 -8.16
C MET A 202 -12.48 -2.79 -7.65
N THR A 203 -13.39 -3.12 -8.55
CA THR A 203 -14.71 -3.66 -8.20
C THR A 203 -14.58 -5.08 -7.62
N GLU A 204 -13.75 -5.94 -8.21
CA GLU A 204 -13.45 -7.28 -7.69
C GLU A 204 -12.88 -7.20 -6.27
N LEU A 205 -11.85 -6.37 -6.06
CA LEU A 205 -11.23 -6.18 -4.74
C LEU A 205 -12.23 -5.65 -3.70
N LYS A 206 -13.11 -4.71 -4.09
CA LYS A 206 -14.21 -4.23 -3.23
C LYS A 206 -15.20 -5.34 -2.89
N ASN A 207 -15.54 -6.20 -3.85
CA ASN A 207 -16.43 -7.34 -3.64
C ASN A 207 -15.80 -8.37 -2.69
N VAL A 208 -14.52 -8.67 -2.86
CA VAL A 208 -13.80 -9.55 -1.92
C VAL A 208 -13.79 -8.91 -0.52
N LYS A 209 -13.43 -7.62 -0.40
CA LYS A 209 -13.43 -6.90 0.87
C LYS A 209 -14.79 -6.95 1.58
N SER A 210 -15.88 -6.70 0.87
CA SER A 210 -17.23 -6.65 1.46
C SER A 210 -17.76 -8.02 1.87
N ASN A 211 -17.46 -9.06 1.09
CA ASN A 211 -17.99 -10.42 1.29
C ASN A 211 -17.13 -11.30 2.21
N VAL A 212 -15.81 -11.14 2.17
CA VAL A 212 -14.86 -11.96 2.94
C VAL A 212 -14.41 -11.26 4.21
N LYS A 213 -14.50 -9.91 4.24
CA LYS A 213 -14.14 -9.04 5.36
C LYS A 213 -12.73 -9.35 5.88
N PRO A 214 -11.68 -9.16 5.06
CA PRO A 214 -10.32 -9.37 5.50
C PRO A 214 -10.01 -8.49 6.72
N HIS A 215 -9.25 -9.04 7.67
CA HIS A 215 -8.82 -8.33 8.87
C HIS A 215 -7.71 -7.34 8.54
N GLU A 216 -6.85 -7.70 7.57
CA GLU A 216 -5.76 -6.87 7.09
C GLU A 216 -5.75 -6.82 5.56
N ILE A 217 -5.47 -5.63 5.02
CA ILE A 217 -5.25 -5.43 3.57
C ILE A 217 -3.87 -4.81 3.42
N LEU A 218 -2.94 -5.55 2.82
CA LEU A 218 -1.57 -5.13 2.63
C LEU A 218 -1.34 -4.70 1.18
N LEU A 219 -1.00 -3.44 0.99
CA LEU A 219 -0.57 -2.92 -0.30
C LEU A 219 0.90 -3.29 -0.52
N VAL A 220 1.14 -4.11 -1.55
CA VAL A 220 2.49 -4.49 -1.96
C VAL A 220 2.94 -3.55 -3.07
N VAL A 221 4.01 -2.84 -2.84
CA VAL A 221 4.62 -1.90 -3.79
C VAL A 221 6.07 -2.29 -4.06
N ASP A 222 6.52 -2.04 -5.29
CA ASP A 222 7.91 -2.16 -5.69
C ASP A 222 8.62 -0.83 -5.48
N SER A 223 9.89 -0.85 -5.09
CA SER A 223 10.71 0.32 -4.77
C SER A 223 11.71 0.65 -5.89
#